data_4b5ca8e1857410221debe1f3ab2c318e
#
_entry.id   4b5ca8e1857410221debe1f3ab2c318e
#
_cell.length_a   1.000
_cell.length_b   1.000
_cell.length_c   1.000
_cell.angle_alpha   90.00
_cell.angle_beta   90.00
_cell.angle_gamma   90.00
#
_symmetry.space_group_name_H-M   'P 1'
#
loop_
_entity.id
_entity.type
_entity.pdbx_description
1 polymer ?
#
loop_
_entity_poly.entity_id
_entity_poly.type
_entity_poly.pdbx_seq_one_letter_code
_entity_poly.pdbx_strand_id
1 'polypeptide(L)'
;MKYNIDSVKIGGFIMAQQRQTYHHKDLRNALIETGIQLVSTEGVNAFSLRKVAAACGVSHAAPYSHFQNKEELLEAMQLFITDRFSKQLESTVQKNNNVAEILKDMGIAYVSFFVENPAYFQFLYSQSNIKIDLSLSIPDDQNYKPYIIYKNIVSKLLEQSHYSEEKQNDIIITIWAFIHGVTSLATMNN
;
A
#
# COMPACT_ATOMS: atom_id res chain seq x y z
N MET A 1 -23.29 -40.97 38.23
CA MET A 1 -22.34 -40.07 37.55
C MET A 1 -23.01 -39.55 36.25
N LYS A 2 -23.54 -38.32 36.26
CA LYS A 2 -24.22 -37.74 35.09
C LYS A 2 -23.19 -36.86 34.37
N TYR A 3 -22.81 -37.23 33.14
CA TYR A 3 -21.97 -36.39 32.28
C TYR A 3 -22.84 -35.28 31.68
N ASN A 4 -22.42 -34.04 31.89
CA ASN A 4 -23.09 -32.83 31.42
C ASN A 4 -22.79 -32.63 29.91
N ILE A 5 -23.79 -32.77 29.05
CA ILE A 5 -23.67 -32.76 27.57
C ILE A 5 -23.66 -31.33 27.00
N ASP A 6 -23.89 -30.30 27.83
CA ASP A 6 -24.08 -28.93 27.36
C ASP A 6 -22.79 -28.15 27.03
N SER A 7 -21.63 -28.61 27.54
CA SER A 7 -20.33 -27.90 27.32
C SER A 7 -19.70 -28.15 25.95
N VAL A 8 -20.10 -29.20 25.22
CA VAL A 8 -19.51 -29.55 23.91
C VAL A 8 -20.11 -28.72 22.76
N LYS A 9 -21.36 -28.30 22.85
CA LYS A 9 -22.02 -27.50 21.81
C LYS A 9 -21.58 -26.03 21.74
N ILE A 10 -21.19 -25.44 22.88
CA ILE A 10 -20.74 -24.04 22.95
C ILE A 10 -19.35 -23.89 22.35
N GLY A 11 -18.45 -24.83 22.61
CA GLY A 11 -17.09 -24.81 22.05
C GLY A 11 -17.04 -24.94 20.52
N GLY A 12 -17.90 -25.76 19.94
CA GLY A 12 -18.02 -25.95 18.49
C GLY A 12 -18.52 -24.70 17.76
N PHE A 13 -19.47 -23.97 18.35
CA PHE A 13 -20.02 -22.76 17.75
C PHE A 13 -19.04 -21.58 17.77
N ILE A 14 -18.29 -21.41 18.87
CA ILE A 14 -17.26 -20.37 18.99
C ILE A 14 -16.08 -20.65 18.05
N MET A 15 -15.66 -21.91 17.95
CA MET A 15 -14.57 -22.30 17.02
C MET A 15 -14.98 -22.14 15.54
N ALA A 16 -16.21 -22.42 15.18
CA ALA A 16 -16.72 -22.22 13.83
C ALA A 16 -16.80 -20.72 13.47
N GLN A 17 -17.25 -19.88 14.40
CA GLN A 17 -17.33 -18.44 14.20
C GLN A 17 -15.96 -17.76 14.13
N GLN A 18 -14.97 -18.20 14.93
CA GLN A 18 -13.58 -17.74 14.82
C GLN A 18 -12.91 -18.18 13.52
N ARG A 19 -13.14 -19.43 13.06
CA ARG A 19 -12.66 -19.89 11.74
C ARG A 19 -13.29 -19.12 10.58
N GLN A 20 -14.57 -18.82 10.64
CA GLN A 20 -15.28 -18.08 9.60
C GLN A 20 -14.79 -16.63 9.49
N THR A 21 -14.51 -15.94 10.61
CA THR A 21 -13.97 -14.57 10.63
C THR A 21 -12.51 -14.53 10.17
N TYR A 22 -11.71 -15.55 10.47
CA TYR A 22 -10.34 -15.68 10.00
C TYR A 22 -10.28 -15.91 8.49
N HIS A 23 -11.12 -16.80 7.95
CA HIS A 23 -11.22 -17.05 6.52
C HIS A 23 -11.71 -15.83 5.72
N HIS A 24 -12.61 -15.01 6.26
CA HIS A 24 -13.11 -13.82 5.56
C HIS A 24 -12.04 -12.72 5.42
N LYS A 25 -11.26 -12.46 6.47
CA LYS A 25 -10.15 -11.49 6.41
C LYS A 25 -9.05 -11.98 5.47
N ASP A 26 -8.78 -13.28 5.46
CA ASP A 26 -7.78 -13.91 4.61
C ASP A 26 -8.20 -13.81 3.13
N LEU A 27 -9.48 -14.09 2.80
CA LEU A 27 -9.99 -14.00 1.44
C LEU A 27 -9.96 -12.57 0.89
N ARG A 28 -10.33 -11.55 1.69
CA ARG A 28 -10.28 -10.16 1.22
C ARG A 28 -8.85 -9.75 0.84
N ASN A 29 -7.87 -10.09 1.67
CA ASN A 29 -6.47 -9.80 1.38
C ASN A 29 -5.96 -10.61 0.18
N ALA A 30 -6.31 -11.90 0.08
CA ALA A 30 -5.96 -12.73 -1.06
C ALA A 30 -6.52 -12.18 -2.38
N LEU A 31 -7.77 -11.68 -2.38
CA LEU A 31 -8.38 -11.02 -3.55
C LEU A 31 -7.62 -9.75 -3.93
N ILE A 32 -7.20 -8.94 -2.95
CA ILE A 32 -6.43 -7.72 -3.18
C ILE A 32 -5.05 -8.07 -3.79
N GLU A 33 -4.28 -8.96 -3.17
CA GLU A 33 -2.94 -9.31 -3.63
C GLU A 33 -2.97 -9.99 -5.00
N THR A 34 -3.91 -10.92 -5.22
CA THR A 34 -4.12 -11.55 -6.53
C THR A 34 -4.54 -10.52 -7.58
N GLY A 35 -5.41 -9.56 -7.18
CA GLY A 35 -5.82 -8.46 -8.05
C GLY A 35 -4.64 -7.61 -8.53
N ILE A 36 -3.73 -7.26 -7.62
CA ILE A 36 -2.52 -6.50 -7.94
C ILE A 36 -1.66 -7.25 -8.97
N GLN A 37 -1.43 -8.56 -8.76
CA GLN A 37 -0.66 -9.38 -9.69
C GLN A 37 -1.31 -9.44 -11.07
N LEU A 38 -2.62 -9.66 -11.13
CA LEU A 38 -3.35 -9.70 -12.41
C LEU A 38 -3.28 -8.37 -13.16
N VAL A 39 -3.47 -7.24 -12.47
CA VAL A 39 -3.38 -5.92 -13.11
C VAL A 39 -1.96 -5.64 -13.61
N SER A 40 -0.92 -6.04 -12.87
CA SER A 40 0.46 -5.85 -13.31
C SER A 40 0.84 -6.68 -14.53
N THR A 41 0.25 -7.87 -14.69
CA THR A 41 0.56 -8.78 -15.82
C THR A 41 -0.33 -8.59 -17.03
N GLU A 42 -1.62 -8.32 -16.83
CA GLU A 42 -2.63 -8.26 -17.90
C GLU A 42 -3.16 -6.84 -18.18
N GLY A 43 -2.84 -5.89 -17.31
CA GLY A 43 -3.35 -4.52 -17.35
C GLY A 43 -4.76 -4.36 -16.78
N VAL A 44 -5.11 -3.12 -16.42
CA VAL A 44 -6.40 -2.79 -15.78
C VAL A 44 -7.61 -3.05 -16.69
N ASN A 45 -7.44 -2.98 -18.02
CA ASN A 45 -8.53 -3.20 -18.97
C ASN A 45 -8.98 -4.67 -19.03
N ALA A 46 -8.05 -5.60 -18.84
CA ALA A 46 -8.33 -7.03 -18.83
C ALA A 46 -8.77 -7.56 -17.44
N PHE A 47 -8.69 -6.73 -16.41
CA PHE A 47 -8.99 -7.06 -15.02
C PHE A 47 -10.50 -7.14 -14.73
N SER A 48 -10.94 -8.15 -13.96
CA SER A 48 -12.31 -8.29 -13.48
C SER A 48 -12.37 -9.11 -12.20
N LEU A 49 -13.42 -8.88 -11.36
CA LEU A 49 -13.64 -9.68 -10.15
C LEU A 49 -13.75 -11.20 -10.44
N ARG A 50 -14.29 -11.58 -11.60
CA ARG A 50 -14.37 -13.01 -12.00
C ARG A 50 -13.00 -13.62 -12.23
N LYS A 51 -12.08 -12.89 -12.87
CA LYS A 51 -10.69 -13.35 -13.07
C LYS A 51 -9.97 -13.48 -11.72
N VAL A 52 -10.14 -12.50 -10.83
CA VAL A 52 -9.56 -12.55 -9.48
C VAL A 52 -10.10 -13.75 -8.70
N ALA A 53 -11.41 -13.99 -8.73
CA ALA A 53 -12.03 -15.16 -8.09
C ALA A 53 -11.45 -16.48 -8.62
N ALA A 54 -11.34 -16.61 -9.94
CA ALA A 54 -10.77 -17.79 -10.57
C ALA A 54 -9.30 -18.01 -10.17
N ALA A 55 -8.50 -16.95 -10.15
CA ALA A 55 -7.09 -17.01 -9.74
C ALA A 55 -6.92 -17.33 -8.24
N CYS A 56 -7.86 -16.89 -7.38
CA CYS A 56 -7.90 -17.26 -5.97
C CYS A 56 -8.49 -18.66 -5.71
N GLY A 57 -9.01 -19.36 -6.73
CA GLY A 57 -9.63 -20.67 -6.57
C GLY A 57 -10.97 -20.63 -5.82
N VAL A 58 -11.70 -19.51 -5.87
CA VAL A 58 -13.00 -19.34 -5.20
C VAL A 58 -14.15 -19.20 -6.21
N SER A 59 -15.37 -19.31 -5.74
CA SER A 59 -16.56 -19.11 -6.58
C SER A 59 -16.61 -17.68 -7.14
N HIS A 60 -17.17 -17.49 -8.32
CA HIS A 60 -17.32 -16.15 -8.93
C HIS A 60 -18.18 -15.19 -8.11
N ALA A 61 -18.99 -15.70 -7.18
CA ALA A 61 -19.80 -14.90 -6.26
C ALA A 61 -19.00 -14.44 -5.02
N ALA A 62 -17.92 -15.12 -4.64
CA ALA A 62 -17.19 -14.85 -3.43
C ALA A 62 -16.61 -13.41 -3.33
N PRO A 63 -16.04 -12.80 -4.39
CA PRO A 63 -15.55 -11.43 -4.30
C PRO A 63 -16.63 -10.41 -3.96
N TYR A 64 -17.90 -10.66 -4.37
CA TYR A 64 -19.00 -9.72 -4.15
C TYR A 64 -19.45 -9.62 -2.69
N SER A 65 -18.98 -10.50 -1.82
CA SER A 65 -19.12 -10.34 -0.37
C SER A 65 -18.16 -9.32 0.23
N HIS A 66 -17.14 -8.86 -0.55
CA HIS A 66 -16.10 -7.96 -0.11
C HIS A 66 -16.02 -6.67 -0.94
N PHE A 67 -16.41 -6.72 -2.21
CA PHE A 67 -16.31 -5.61 -3.17
C PHE A 67 -17.54 -5.59 -4.07
N GLN A 68 -18.24 -4.45 -4.14
CA GLN A 68 -19.46 -4.30 -4.94
C GLN A 68 -19.17 -4.36 -6.44
N ASN A 69 -18.01 -3.81 -6.85
CA ASN A 69 -17.61 -3.68 -8.25
C ASN A 69 -16.09 -3.73 -8.39
N LYS A 70 -15.62 -3.61 -9.64
CA LYS A 70 -14.20 -3.59 -10.00
C LYS A 70 -13.47 -2.39 -9.40
N GLU A 71 -14.11 -1.25 -9.41
CA GLU A 71 -13.57 0.03 -8.96
C GLU A 71 -13.26 -0.01 -7.45
N GLU A 72 -14.17 -0.58 -6.65
CA GLU A 72 -13.96 -0.75 -5.20
C GLU A 72 -12.76 -1.68 -4.89
N LEU A 73 -12.58 -2.74 -5.69
CA LEU A 73 -11.39 -3.59 -5.53
C LEU A 73 -10.11 -2.84 -5.94
N LEU A 74 -10.12 -2.07 -7.02
CA LEU A 74 -8.96 -1.26 -7.44
C LEU A 74 -8.59 -0.22 -6.37
N GLU A 75 -9.60 0.43 -5.77
CA GLU A 75 -9.40 1.36 -4.65
C GLU A 75 -8.81 0.66 -3.42
N ALA A 76 -9.33 -0.52 -3.08
CA ALA A 76 -8.82 -1.31 -1.97
C ALA A 76 -7.37 -1.78 -2.21
N MET A 77 -7.00 -2.12 -3.44
CA MET A 77 -5.62 -2.45 -3.84
C MET A 77 -4.69 -1.23 -3.65
N GLN A 78 -5.11 -0.06 -4.10
CA GLN A 78 -4.37 1.19 -3.92
C GLN A 78 -4.15 1.51 -2.43
N LEU A 79 -5.21 1.47 -1.63
CA LEU A 79 -5.14 1.71 -0.19
C LEU A 79 -4.24 0.70 0.53
N PHE A 80 -4.33 -0.57 0.16
CA PHE A 80 -3.50 -1.65 0.74
C PHE A 80 -2.01 -1.40 0.54
N ILE A 81 -1.59 -1.05 -0.67
CA ILE A 81 -0.18 -0.76 -0.95
C ILE A 81 0.26 0.54 -0.26
N THR A 82 -0.55 1.59 -0.35
CA THR A 82 -0.27 2.90 0.25
C THR A 82 -0.10 2.78 1.77
N ASP A 83 -0.97 2.02 2.45
CA ASP A 83 -0.88 1.80 3.89
C ASP A 83 0.38 1.03 4.29
N ARG A 84 0.71 -0.05 3.58
CA ARG A 84 1.93 -0.83 3.81
C ARG A 84 3.19 0.02 3.64
N PHE A 85 3.24 0.78 2.56
CA PHE A 85 4.37 1.65 2.27
C PHE A 85 4.50 2.80 3.28
N SER A 86 3.38 3.44 3.65
CA SER A 86 3.37 4.47 4.70
C SER A 86 3.90 3.94 6.02
N LYS A 87 3.45 2.76 6.46
CA LYS A 87 3.92 2.13 7.70
C LYS A 87 5.41 1.83 7.69
N GLN A 88 5.95 1.40 6.54
CA GLN A 88 7.38 1.20 6.40
C GLN A 88 8.17 2.50 6.55
N LEU A 89 7.72 3.58 5.91
CA LEU A 89 8.35 4.90 6.04
C LEU A 89 8.22 5.45 7.46
N GLU A 90 7.04 5.37 8.09
CA GLU A 90 6.81 5.77 9.48
C GLU A 90 7.73 5.02 10.45
N SER A 91 7.87 3.71 10.26
CA SER A 91 8.80 2.88 11.06
C SER A 91 10.25 3.33 10.88
N THR A 92 10.64 3.77 9.70
CA THR A 92 11.99 4.27 9.43
C THR A 92 12.24 5.60 10.15
N VAL A 93 11.26 6.50 10.13
CA VAL A 93 11.32 7.79 10.85
C VAL A 93 11.49 7.59 12.36
N GLN A 94 10.85 6.57 12.94
CA GLN A 94 10.90 6.31 14.39
C GLN A 94 12.23 5.70 14.88
N LYS A 95 13.06 5.17 13.99
CA LYS A 95 14.30 4.45 14.36
C LYS A 95 15.48 5.35 14.65
N ASN A 96 15.46 6.59 14.19
CA ASN A 96 16.58 7.52 14.29
C ASN A 96 16.10 8.93 14.64
N ASN A 97 16.95 9.72 15.29
CA ASN A 97 16.68 11.13 15.60
C ASN A 97 17.46 12.10 14.68
N ASN A 98 18.39 11.60 13.89
CA ASN A 98 19.13 12.40 12.92
C ASN A 98 18.36 12.48 11.61
N VAL A 99 17.92 13.67 11.22
CA VAL A 99 17.08 13.90 10.04
C VAL A 99 17.75 13.46 8.74
N ALA A 100 19.06 13.67 8.60
CA ALA A 100 19.80 13.26 7.41
C ALA A 100 19.89 11.73 7.29
N GLU A 101 20.11 11.04 8.40
CA GLU A 101 20.10 9.57 8.44
C GLU A 101 18.69 9.03 8.17
N ILE A 102 17.64 9.67 8.73
CA ILE A 102 16.24 9.31 8.42
C ILE A 102 15.99 9.41 6.91
N LEU A 103 16.38 10.51 6.26
CA LEU A 103 16.18 10.71 4.83
C LEU A 103 16.90 9.64 3.99
N LYS A 104 18.13 9.31 4.34
CA LYS A 104 18.87 8.23 3.69
C LYS A 104 18.15 6.88 3.83
N ASP A 105 17.74 6.54 5.06
CA ASP A 105 17.08 5.28 5.35
C ASP A 105 15.68 5.20 4.70
N MET A 106 14.96 6.32 4.56
CA MET A 106 13.73 6.41 3.80
C MET A 106 13.95 6.14 2.31
N GLY A 107 15.04 6.65 1.72
CA GLY A 107 15.41 6.36 0.34
C GLY A 107 15.66 4.86 0.12
N ILE A 108 16.41 4.23 1.03
CA ILE A 108 16.65 2.77 1.01
C ILE A 108 15.32 2.01 1.16
N ALA A 109 14.48 2.40 2.12
CA ALA A 109 13.17 1.79 2.35
C ALA A 109 12.25 1.90 1.13
N TYR A 110 12.27 3.05 0.44
CA TYR A 110 11.52 3.26 -0.80
C TYR A 110 11.92 2.26 -1.88
N VAL A 111 13.20 2.21 -2.21
CA VAL A 111 13.72 1.32 -3.26
C VAL A 111 13.46 -0.14 -2.90
N SER A 112 13.82 -0.56 -1.67
CA SER A 112 13.66 -1.96 -1.23
C SER A 112 12.20 -2.42 -1.27
N PHE A 113 11.26 -1.57 -0.79
CA PHE A 113 9.84 -1.91 -0.80
C PHE A 113 9.31 -2.27 -2.18
N PHE A 114 9.67 -1.48 -3.18
CA PHE A 114 9.18 -1.69 -4.53
C PHE A 114 10.01 -2.70 -5.33
N VAL A 115 11.30 -2.85 -5.06
CA VAL A 115 12.12 -3.92 -5.67
C VAL A 115 11.68 -5.30 -5.18
N GLU A 116 11.32 -5.42 -3.91
CA GLU A 116 10.73 -6.65 -3.35
C GLU A 116 9.29 -6.89 -3.84
N ASN A 117 8.59 -5.84 -4.27
CA ASN A 117 7.20 -5.89 -4.72
C ASN A 117 6.99 -5.11 -6.04
N PRO A 118 7.58 -5.53 -7.17
CA PRO A 118 7.54 -4.75 -8.41
C PRO A 118 6.12 -4.55 -8.95
N ALA A 119 5.21 -5.51 -8.74
CA ALA A 119 3.81 -5.38 -9.09
C ALA A 119 3.11 -4.21 -8.35
N TYR A 120 3.54 -3.88 -7.13
CA TYR A 120 3.01 -2.75 -6.38
C TYR A 120 3.40 -1.42 -7.02
N PHE A 121 4.66 -1.30 -7.45
CA PHE A 121 5.13 -0.11 -8.15
C PHE A 121 4.37 0.11 -9.45
N GLN A 122 4.30 -0.94 -10.27
CA GLN A 122 3.59 -0.89 -11.55
C GLN A 122 2.12 -0.55 -11.37
N PHE A 123 1.43 -1.16 -10.40
CA PHE A 123 0.03 -0.85 -10.13
C PHE A 123 -0.17 0.60 -9.70
N LEU A 124 0.57 1.08 -8.70
CA LEU A 124 0.39 2.43 -8.17
C LEU A 124 0.66 3.51 -9.20
N TYR A 125 1.76 3.40 -9.92
CA TYR A 125 2.26 4.52 -10.74
C TYR A 125 1.95 4.40 -12.24
N SER A 126 1.44 3.25 -12.70
CA SER A 126 1.10 3.06 -14.10
C SER A 126 -0.37 2.71 -14.35
N GLN A 127 -1.07 2.16 -13.36
CA GLN A 127 -2.40 1.59 -13.54
C GLN A 127 -3.48 2.15 -12.59
N SER A 128 -3.08 2.80 -11.49
CA SER A 128 -4.02 3.41 -10.55
C SER A 128 -4.28 4.89 -10.87
N ASN A 129 -5.34 5.43 -10.29
CA ASN A 129 -5.66 6.86 -10.38
C ASN A 129 -4.97 7.69 -9.29
N ILE A 130 -3.84 7.21 -8.76
CA ILE A 130 -3.12 7.94 -7.74
C ILE A 130 -2.62 9.27 -8.29
N LYS A 131 -2.91 10.34 -7.57
CA LYS A 131 -2.42 11.68 -7.89
C LYS A 131 -1.51 12.13 -6.76
N ILE A 132 -0.30 12.53 -7.11
CA ILE A 132 0.63 13.17 -6.19
C ILE A 132 0.68 14.63 -6.60
N ASP A 133 0.18 15.50 -5.74
CA ASP A 133 0.34 16.92 -5.97
C ASP A 133 1.69 17.36 -5.38
N LEU A 134 2.55 17.80 -6.26
CA LEU A 134 3.89 18.27 -5.93
C LEU A 134 3.90 19.76 -5.54
N SER A 135 2.76 20.47 -5.65
CA SER A 135 2.65 21.86 -5.23
C SER A 135 2.60 21.96 -3.70
N LEU A 136 2.99 23.12 -3.18
CA LEU A 136 2.87 23.43 -1.75
C LEU A 136 1.45 23.85 -1.35
N SER A 137 0.54 23.99 -2.31
CA SER A 137 -0.77 24.62 -2.14
C SER A 137 -1.89 23.67 -1.71
N ILE A 138 -1.70 22.35 -1.82
CA ILE A 138 -2.71 21.39 -1.41
C ILE A 138 -2.50 20.98 0.06
N PRO A 139 -3.58 20.98 0.89
CA PRO A 139 -3.53 20.45 2.23
C PRO A 139 -3.00 19.02 2.30
N ASP A 140 -2.17 18.74 3.30
CA ASP A 140 -1.50 17.45 3.45
C ASP A 140 -2.48 16.25 3.58
N ASP A 141 -3.68 16.48 4.12
CA ASP A 141 -4.72 15.46 4.26
C ASP A 141 -5.35 15.00 2.93
N GLN A 142 -5.15 15.76 1.85
CA GLN A 142 -5.67 15.47 0.52
C GLN A 142 -4.62 14.89 -0.43
N ASN A 143 -3.36 14.79 0.00
CA ASN A 143 -2.27 14.32 -0.83
C ASN A 143 -1.88 12.86 -0.50
N TYR A 144 -1.02 12.30 -1.34
CA TYR A 144 -0.50 10.94 -1.20
C TYR A 144 0.33 10.79 0.09
N LYS A 145 -0.16 10.01 1.05
CA LYS A 145 0.42 9.90 2.41
C LYS A 145 1.92 9.61 2.43
N PRO A 146 2.48 8.68 1.64
CA PRO A 146 3.94 8.46 1.61
C PRO A 146 4.73 9.70 1.18
N TYR A 147 4.20 10.50 0.24
CA TYR A 147 4.82 11.76 -0.17
C TYR A 147 4.82 12.78 0.97
N ILE A 148 3.74 12.87 1.74
CA ILE A 148 3.65 13.79 2.88
C ILE A 148 4.63 13.41 3.99
N ILE A 149 4.75 12.12 4.31
CA ILE A 149 5.75 11.65 5.30
C ILE A 149 7.16 12.07 4.86
N TYR A 150 7.49 11.87 3.59
CA TYR A 150 8.77 12.25 3.02
C TYR A 150 8.97 13.78 3.04
N LYS A 151 8.00 14.55 2.52
CA LYS A 151 8.02 16.01 2.45
C LYS A 151 8.33 16.62 3.83
N ASN A 152 7.64 16.14 4.88
CA ASN A 152 7.84 16.62 6.24
C ASN A 152 9.26 16.40 6.76
N ILE A 153 9.92 15.30 6.39
CA ILE A 153 11.32 15.03 6.77
C ILE A 153 12.28 15.96 6.04
N VAL A 154 12.09 16.15 4.73
CA VAL A 154 12.95 17.05 3.96
C VAL A 154 12.76 18.50 4.40
N SER A 155 11.51 18.93 4.65
CA SER A 155 11.23 20.28 5.17
C SER A 155 11.96 20.54 6.48
N LYS A 156 11.93 19.60 7.44
CA LYS A 156 12.71 19.72 8.69
C LYS A 156 14.21 19.84 8.46
N LEU A 157 14.75 19.15 7.46
CA LEU A 157 16.16 19.26 7.11
C LEU A 157 16.50 20.65 6.56
N LEU A 158 15.53 21.28 5.87
CA LEU A 158 15.71 22.59 5.24
C LEU A 158 15.33 23.77 6.15
N GLU A 159 14.69 23.55 7.31
CA GLU A 159 14.26 24.61 8.24
C GLU A 159 15.36 25.62 8.61
N GLN A 160 16.59 25.15 8.73
CA GLN A 160 17.75 26.01 9.06
C GLN A 160 18.48 26.53 7.82
N SER A 161 18.01 26.21 6.62
CA SER A 161 18.58 26.71 5.38
C SER A 161 18.11 28.14 5.13
N HIS A 162 18.94 28.92 4.45
CA HIS A 162 18.57 30.25 3.98
C HIS A 162 17.91 30.23 2.58
N TYR A 163 17.39 29.09 2.13
CA TYR A 163 16.73 28.96 0.85
C TYR A 163 15.33 29.57 0.87
N SER A 164 14.93 30.20 -0.26
CA SER A 164 13.55 30.60 -0.48
C SER A 164 12.61 29.39 -0.47
N GLU A 165 11.32 29.61 -0.21
CA GLU A 165 10.29 28.56 -0.28
C GLU A 165 10.29 27.83 -1.65
N GLU A 166 10.41 28.59 -2.74
CA GLU A 166 10.53 28.05 -4.10
C GLU A 166 11.70 27.08 -4.20
N LYS A 167 12.88 27.48 -3.69
CA LYS A 167 14.08 26.62 -3.72
C LYS A 167 13.95 25.38 -2.85
N GLN A 168 13.31 25.51 -1.69
CA GLN A 168 13.02 24.36 -0.82
C GLN A 168 12.09 23.36 -1.54
N ASN A 169 11.06 23.84 -2.20
CA ASN A 169 10.14 23.02 -2.99
C ASN A 169 10.86 22.30 -4.15
N ASP A 170 11.73 23.00 -4.87
CA ASP A 170 12.54 22.37 -5.93
C ASP A 170 13.41 21.22 -5.40
N ILE A 171 14.00 21.39 -4.20
CA ILE A 171 14.80 20.35 -3.57
C ILE A 171 13.92 19.14 -3.20
N ILE A 172 12.77 19.38 -2.58
CA ILE A 172 11.81 18.33 -2.21
C ILE A 172 11.40 17.54 -3.45
N ILE A 173 10.98 18.22 -4.51
CA ILE A 173 10.55 17.55 -5.77
C ILE A 173 11.72 16.80 -6.40
N THR A 174 12.91 17.39 -6.44
CA THR A 174 14.09 16.77 -7.07
C THR A 174 14.49 15.48 -6.39
N ILE A 175 14.54 15.43 -5.06
CA ILE A 175 14.89 14.21 -4.31
C ILE A 175 13.81 13.14 -4.52
N TRP A 176 12.52 13.52 -4.49
CA TRP A 176 11.44 12.57 -4.74
C TRP A 176 11.51 11.99 -6.15
N ALA A 177 11.68 12.84 -7.17
CA ALA A 177 11.79 12.42 -8.57
C ALA A 177 13.01 11.53 -8.80
N PHE A 178 14.15 11.83 -8.15
CA PHE A 178 15.35 11.03 -8.26
C PHE A 178 15.13 9.61 -7.72
N ILE A 179 14.63 9.48 -6.48
CA ILE A 179 14.43 8.16 -5.87
C ILE A 179 13.36 7.35 -6.61
N HIS A 180 12.31 8.03 -7.08
CA HIS A 180 11.27 7.42 -7.91
C HIS A 180 11.84 6.91 -9.24
N GLY A 181 12.67 7.69 -9.92
CA GLY A 181 13.32 7.29 -11.16
C GLY A 181 14.27 6.10 -10.98
N VAL A 182 15.09 6.10 -9.92
CA VAL A 182 15.95 4.96 -9.57
C VAL A 182 15.12 3.70 -9.33
N THR A 183 14.01 3.82 -8.58
CA THR A 183 13.11 2.70 -8.31
C THR A 183 12.44 2.18 -9.58
N SER A 184 12.00 3.09 -10.46
CA SER A 184 11.43 2.71 -11.74
C SER A 184 12.40 1.88 -12.57
N LEU A 185 13.66 2.32 -12.68
CA LEU A 185 14.70 1.57 -13.39
C LEU A 185 15.00 0.22 -12.73
N ALA A 186 15.05 0.16 -11.41
CA ALA A 186 15.31 -1.07 -10.66
C ALA A 186 14.18 -2.10 -10.77
N THR A 187 12.93 -1.67 -10.92
CA THR A 187 11.76 -2.55 -11.06
C THR A 187 11.48 -3.01 -12.49
N MET A 188 12.09 -2.38 -13.50
CA MET A 188 11.92 -2.76 -14.93
C MET A 188 12.53 -4.13 -15.28
N ASN A 189 13.51 -4.60 -14.52
CA ASN A 189 14.29 -5.81 -14.84
C ASN A 189 13.89 -7.03 -13.99
N ASN A 190 12.84 -6.93 -13.23
CA ASN A 190 12.28 -7.99 -12.38
C ASN A 190 10.85 -8.32 -12.84
#